data_cbb809a59065d8845fd21ca5142ad4d5
#
_entry.id   cbb809a59065d8845fd21ca5142ad4d5
#
_cell.length_a   1.000
_cell.length_b   1.000
_cell.length_c   1.000
_cell.angle_alpha   90.00
_cell.angle_beta   90.00
_cell.angle_gamma   90.00
#
_symmetry.space_group_name_H-M   'P 1'
#
loop_
_entity.id
_entity.type
_entity.pdbx_description
1 polymer ?
#
loop_
_entity_poly.entity_id
_entity_poly.type
_entity_poly.pdbx_seq_one_letter_code
_entity_poly.pdbx_strand_id
1 'polypeptide(L)'
;MNLSLAVLFIVFLLIAVRKIGRFTIKIWQSMAAGALIVLAAGEISWLDALRAIDLDVMLFLLGMFIVGQTLVASGYLYYLAYRLFNRIRSAQQLLLGILFGAAFSSALLMNDTLAIVGTPLVLRLALEHKLSGKMFLLTLAYAITLGSVMSPIGNPQNLLIATHADLPAPFQTFFKALAVPTLINLIVTYLLLRWVYRDEFRNGLPLTHNPVGLLDPELAKLGRISLFLLIGLIIVKIILVGLHSPIQIKLSHIALIAALPPILLSPARLHLLKSLDWATLVFFAAMFVLTASVWQTGIMQQQVDDLAIDLTTVPAIMLLSASLSQLVSNVPLVALYLPMLTQTDAASLMALAAGSTIAGNFLILGAASNVIIIQHAEKHGATLGFFEFARIGIPLGFINLLIYWAWLSYWYN
;
A
#
# COMPACT_ATOMS: atom_id res chain seq x y z
N MET A 1 -10.42 5.26 -32.15
CA MET A 1 -9.96 5.01 -30.76
C MET A 1 -8.52 5.50 -30.70
N ASN A 2 -8.20 6.41 -29.81
CA ASN A 2 -6.83 6.94 -29.69
C ASN A 2 -5.89 5.82 -29.25
N LEU A 3 -4.66 5.78 -29.80
CA LEU A 3 -3.72 4.69 -29.55
C LEU A 3 -3.33 4.60 -28.07
N SER A 4 -3.08 5.75 -27.40
CA SER A 4 -2.74 5.78 -25.95
C SER A 4 -3.82 5.15 -25.09
N LEU A 5 -5.10 5.43 -25.35
CA LEU A 5 -6.23 4.82 -24.64
C LEU A 5 -6.35 3.32 -24.93
N ALA A 6 -6.15 2.91 -26.20
CA ALA A 6 -6.17 1.50 -26.57
C ALA A 6 -5.06 0.73 -25.85
N VAL A 7 -3.84 1.28 -25.81
CA VAL A 7 -2.69 0.69 -25.11
C VAL A 7 -2.96 0.61 -23.62
N LEU A 8 -3.48 1.69 -23.00
CA LEU A 8 -3.84 1.69 -21.59
C LEU A 8 -4.86 0.58 -21.27
N PHE A 9 -5.92 0.47 -22.07
CA PHE A 9 -6.94 -0.57 -21.90
C PHE A 9 -6.35 -1.99 -22.00
N ILE A 10 -5.48 -2.22 -23.02
CA ILE A 10 -4.80 -3.50 -23.20
C ILE A 10 -3.88 -3.81 -22.01
N VAL A 11 -3.11 -2.83 -21.53
CA VAL A 11 -2.25 -2.98 -20.35
C VAL A 11 -3.07 -3.35 -19.12
N PHE A 12 -4.21 -2.70 -18.89
CA PHE A 12 -5.10 -3.03 -17.77
C PHE A 12 -5.70 -4.43 -17.90
N LEU A 13 -6.11 -4.82 -19.12
CA LEU A 13 -6.58 -6.18 -19.38
C LEU A 13 -5.48 -7.21 -19.08
N LEU A 14 -4.23 -6.96 -19.50
CA LEU A 14 -3.10 -7.84 -19.20
C LEU A 14 -2.79 -7.90 -17.69
N ILE A 15 -2.91 -6.78 -16.97
CA ILE A 15 -2.77 -6.74 -15.52
C ILE A 15 -3.88 -7.53 -14.83
N ALA A 16 -5.11 -7.47 -15.30
CA ALA A 16 -6.24 -8.22 -14.75
C ALA A 16 -6.14 -9.73 -15.02
N VAL A 17 -5.79 -10.11 -16.25
CA VAL A 17 -5.73 -11.53 -16.67
C VAL A 17 -4.49 -12.25 -16.15
N ARG A 18 -3.34 -11.57 -16.05
CA ARG A 18 -2.03 -12.03 -15.52
C ARG A 18 -1.47 -13.32 -16.13
N LYS A 19 -2.30 -14.14 -16.76
CA LYS A 19 -1.90 -15.44 -17.32
C LYS A 19 -2.51 -15.65 -18.68
N ILE A 20 -1.67 -15.77 -19.70
CA ILE A 20 -2.09 -16.09 -21.07
C ILE A 20 -1.50 -17.46 -21.43
N GLY A 21 -2.34 -18.49 -21.43
CA GLY A 21 -1.91 -19.86 -21.65
C GLY A 21 -0.93 -20.31 -20.57
N ARG A 22 0.32 -20.63 -20.97
CA ARG A 22 1.40 -21.04 -20.06
C ARG A 22 2.27 -19.90 -19.55
N PHE A 23 2.10 -18.69 -20.08
CA PHE A 23 2.92 -17.53 -19.74
C PHE A 23 2.26 -16.70 -18.64
N THR A 24 3.01 -16.40 -17.57
CA THR A 24 2.63 -15.45 -16.53
C THR A 24 3.29 -14.10 -16.83
N ILE A 25 2.49 -13.10 -17.13
CA ILE A 25 2.98 -11.75 -17.40
C ILE A 25 2.99 -10.97 -16.07
N LYS A 26 4.14 -10.43 -15.72
CA LYS A 26 4.26 -9.61 -14.51
C LYS A 26 3.67 -8.22 -14.77
N ILE A 27 3.07 -7.62 -13.76
CA ILE A 27 2.41 -6.31 -13.84
C ILE A 27 3.34 -5.23 -14.41
N TRP A 28 4.59 -5.18 -13.92
CA TRP A 28 5.57 -4.21 -14.39
C TRP A 28 5.93 -4.39 -15.88
N GLN A 29 5.93 -5.63 -16.37
CA GLN A 29 6.23 -5.92 -17.79
C GLN A 29 5.12 -5.40 -18.71
N SER A 30 3.84 -5.59 -18.33
CA SER A 30 2.71 -5.05 -19.07
C SER A 30 2.76 -3.51 -19.13
N MET A 31 3.04 -2.89 -17.97
CA MET A 31 3.11 -1.43 -17.89
C MET A 31 4.30 -0.88 -18.70
N ALA A 32 5.48 -1.48 -18.56
CA ALA A 32 6.68 -1.09 -19.32
C ALA A 32 6.48 -1.26 -20.83
N ALA A 33 5.86 -2.36 -21.27
CA ALA A 33 5.53 -2.56 -22.68
C ALA A 33 4.57 -1.48 -23.18
N GLY A 34 3.53 -1.14 -22.42
CA GLY A 34 2.60 -0.06 -22.77
C GLY A 34 3.30 1.29 -22.93
N ALA A 35 4.17 1.66 -21.98
CA ALA A 35 4.96 2.89 -22.05
C ALA A 35 5.88 2.92 -23.28
N LEU A 36 6.54 1.81 -23.60
CA LEU A 36 7.41 1.71 -24.77
C LEU A 36 6.61 1.81 -26.08
N ILE A 37 5.41 1.24 -26.15
CA ILE A 37 4.55 1.33 -27.33
C ILE A 37 4.14 2.78 -27.60
N VAL A 38 3.66 3.52 -26.59
CA VAL A 38 3.24 4.92 -26.77
C VAL A 38 4.42 5.84 -27.11
N LEU A 39 5.62 5.56 -26.58
CA LEU A 39 6.85 6.25 -26.94
C LEU A 39 7.27 5.97 -28.40
N ALA A 40 7.27 4.70 -28.80
CA ALA A 40 7.65 4.30 -30.16
C ALA A 40 6.65 4.80 -31.22
N ALA A 41 5.38 4.92 -30.86
CA ALA A 41 4.34 5.46 -31.73
C ALA A 41 4.34 6.99 -31.80
N GLY A 42 5.13 7.69 -30.99
CA GLY A 42 5.18 9.15 -30.94
C GLY A 42 3.97 9.82 -30.28
N GLU A 43 3.17 9.07 -29.51
CA GLU A 43 2.02 9.59 -28.75
C GLU A 43 2.46 10.51 -27.60
N ILE A 44 3.70 10.36 -27.14
CA ILE A 44 4.36 11.25 -26.17
C ILE A 44 5.82 11.42 -26.60
N SER A 45 6.35 12.65 -26.50
CA SER A 45 7.75 12.88 -26.82
C SER A 45 8.67 12.29 -25.75
N TRP A 46 9.91 11.90 -26.11
CA TRP A 46 10.90 11.40 -25.17
C TRP A 46 11.17 12.36 -23.99
N LEU A 47 11.18 13.67 -24.29
CA LEU A 47 11.40 14.69 -23.30
C LEU A 47 10.22 14.81 -22.33
N ASP A 48 9.00 14.77 -22.83
CA ASP A 48 7.78 14.83 -22.03
C ASP A 48 7.60 13.55 -21.21
N ALA A 49 7.96 12.41 -21.77
CA ALA A 49 7.99 11.14 -21.02
C ALA A 49 8.95 11.18 -19.82
N LEU A 50 10.15 11.73 -20.02
CA LEU A 50 11.10 11.89 -18.89
C LEU A 50 10.61 12.90 -17.86
N ARG A 51 9.97 13.98 -18.30
CA ARG A 51 9.37 14.98 -17.40
C ARG A 51 8.15 14.47 -16.66
N ALA A 52 7.40 13.53 -17.25
CA ALA A 52 6.24 12.93 -16.64
C ALA A 52 6.59 12.04 -15.44
N ILE A 53 7.84 11.51 -15.39
CA ILE A 53 8.28 10.68 -14.25
C ILE A 53 8.47 11.57 -13.02
N ASP A 54 7.64 11.35 -12.00
CA ASP A 54 7.78 12.07 -10.73
C ASP A 54 8.99 11.57 -9.94
N LEU A 55 10.04 12.39 -9.93
CA LEU A 55 11.28 12.08 -9.22
C LEU A 55 11.11 12.04 -7.70
N ASP A 56 10.23 12.86 -7.11
CA ASP A 56 9.99 12.85 -5.67
C ASP A 56 9.36 11.52 -5.24
N VAL A 57 8.38 11.01 -6.00
CA VAL A 57 7.80 9.68 -5.77
C VAL A 57 8.83 8.58 -5.96
N MET A 58 9.60 8.62 -7.05
CA MET A 58 10.62 7.59 -7.34
C MET A 58 11.71 7.52 -6.26
N LEU A 59 12.21 8.67 -5.82
CA LEU A 59 13.23 8.75 -4.78
C LEU A 59 12.68 8.34 -3.41
N PHE A 60 11.42 8.69 -3.11
CA PHE A 60 10.77 8.21 -1.90
C PHE A 60 10.66 6.69 -1.87
N LEU A 61 10.14 6.08 -2.96
CA LEU A 61 10.01 4.63 -3.07
C LEU A 61 11.35 3.94 -2.94
N LEU A 62 12.39 4.44 -3.63
CA LEU A 62 13.74 3.90 -3.53
C LEU A 62 14.26 3.93 -2.08
N GLY A 63 14.13 5.07 -1.39
CA GLY A 63 14.55 5.21 0.00
C GLY A 63 13.80 4.25 0.93
N MET A 64 12.47 4.16 0.79
CA MET A 64 11.66 3.26 1.61
C MET A 64 11.94 1.78 1.33
N PHE A 65 12.22 1.40 0.09
CA PHE A 65 12.63 0.03 -0.23
C PHE A 65 13.98 -0.34 0.39
N ILE A 66 14.94 0.60 0.43
CA ILE A 66 16.22 0.40 1.11
C ILE A 66 16.01 0.19 2.61
N VAL A 67 15.23 1.05 3.26
CA VAL A 67 14.90 0.91 4.69
C VAL A 67 14.18 -0.41 4.95
N GLY A 68 13.13 -0.71 4.19
CA GLY A 68 12.36 -1.95 4.30
C GLY A 68 13.23 -3.19 4.13
N GLN A 69 14.05 -3.24 3.07
CA GLN A 69 14.94 -4.37 2.79
C GLN A 69 16.01 -4.55 3.89
N THR A 70 16.50 -3.46 4.46
CA THR A 70 17.43 -3.51 5.60
C THR A 70 16.81 -4.16 6.82
N LEU A 71 15.57 -3.78 7.16
CA LEU A 71 14.83 -4.34 8.28
C LEU A 71 14.49 -5.83 8.07
N VAL A 72 14.23 -6.22 6.81
CA VAL A 72 13.98 -7.62 6.42
C VAL A 72 15.25 -8.46 6.52
N ALA A 73 16.31 -8.05 5.80
CA ALA A 73 17.54 -8.81 5.68
C ALA A 73 18.26 -9.00 7.02
N SER A 74 18.13 -8.01 7.92
CA SER A 74 18.69 -8.08 9.26
C SER A 74 17.90 -8.99 10.23
N GLY A 75 16.68 -9.39 9.89
CA GLY A 75 15.77 -10.08 10.79
C GLY A 75 15.15 -9.18 11.87
N TYR A 76 15.37 -7.86 11.81
CA TYR A 76 14.91 -6.93 12.85
C TYR A 76 13.38 -6.88 12.97
N LEU A 77 12.64 -6.95 11.85
CA LEU A 77 11.18 -7.00 11.89
C LEU A 77 10.64 -8.25 12.59
N TYR A 78 11.29 -9.42 12.36
CA TYR A 78 10.93 -10.65 13.08
C TYR A 78 11.21 -10.54 14.57
N TYR A 79 12.34 -9.96 14.95
CA TYR A 79 12.69 -9.71 16.34
C TYR A 79 11.71 -8.74 17.01
N LEU A 80 11.32 -7.67 16.33
CA LEU A 80 10.36 -6.69 16.83
C LEU A 80 8.98 -7.33 17.02
N ALA A 81 8.52 -8.11 16.05
CA ALA A 81 7.26 -8.85 16.14
C ALA A 81 7.30 -9.85 17.31
N TYR A 82 8.39 -10.60 17.49
CA TYR A 82 8.55 -11.47 18.64
C TYR A 82 8.42 -10.68 19.97
N ARG A 83 9.08 -9.53 20.08
CA ARG A 83 8.98 -8.68 21.29
C ARG A 83 7.57 -8.17 21.56
N LEU A 84 6.79 -7.89 20.51
CA LEU A 84 5.40 -7.46 20.64
C LEU A 84 4.48 -8.61 21.06
N PHE A 85 4.73 -9.81 20.53
CA PHE A 85 3.83 -10.95 20.70
C PHE A 85 4.20 -11.91 21.85
N ASN A 86 5.42 -11.85 22.38
CA ASN A 86 5.91 -12.79 23.39
C ASN A 86 5.10 -12.80 24.72
N ARG A 87 4.31 -11.76 24.98
CA ARG A 87 3.42 -11.66 26.15
C ARG A 87 1.99 -12.13 25.87
N ILE A 88 1.66 -12.40 24.63
CA ILE A 88 0.33 -12.82 24.20
C ILE A 88 0.15 -14.30 24.56
N ARG A 89 -0.97 -14.63 25.22
CA ARG A 89 -1.25 -15.99 25.71
C ARG A 89 -2.51 -16.61 25.14
N SER A 90 -3.31 -15.88 24.38
CA SER A 90 -4.54 -16.39 23.76
C SER A 90 -4.60 -16.10 22.25
N ALA A 91 -5.28 -16.98 21.50
CA ALA A 91 -5.49 -16.80 20.06
C ALA A 91 -6.22 -15.49 19.73
N GLN A 92 -7.15 -15.04 20.60
CA GLN A 92 -7.85 -13.77 20.43
C GLN A 92 -6.90 -12.56 20.57
N GLN A 93 -6.01 -12.58 21.58
CA GLN A 93 -5.00 -11.54 21.75
C GLN A 93 -4.00 -11.56 20.60
N LEU A 94 -3.66 -12.74 20.05
CA LEU A 94 -2.77 -12.87 18.89
C LEU A 94 -3.42 -12.28 17.63
N LEU A 95 -4.70 -12.56 17.38
CA LEU A 95 -5.46 -11.96 16.29
C LEU A 95 -5.46 -10.42 16.39
N LEU A 96 -5.76 -9.87 17.59
CA LEU A 96 -5.70 -8.43 17.85
C LEU A 96 -4.29 -7.88 17.63
N GLY A 97 -3.28 -8.55 18.18
CA GLY A 97 -1.88 -8.13 18.07
C GLY A 97 -1.42 -8.07 16.60
N ILE A 98 -1.74 -9.09 15.79
CA ILE A 98 -1.41 -9.11 14.36
C ILE A 98 -2.19 -7.99 13.63
N LEU A 99 -3.50 -7.87 13.88
CA LEU A 99 -4.34 -6.90 13.19
C LEU A 99 -3.87 -5.45 13.45
N PHE A 100 -3.75 -5.06 14.71
CA PHE A 100 -3.34 -3.70 15.07
C PHE A 100 -1.85 -3.47 14.84
N GLY A 101 -1.00 -4.47 15.15
CA GLY A 101 0.45 -4.37 14.94
C GLY A 101 0.81 -4.22 13.46
N ALA A 102 0.21 -5.02 12.58
CA ALA A 102 0.43 -4.90 11.13
C ALA A 102 -0.17 -3.60 10.58
N ALA A 103 -1.36 -3.16 11.05
CA ALA A 103 -1.95 -1.91 10.63
C ALA A 103 -1.08 -0.69 11.00
N PHE A 104 -0.61 -0.61 12.24
CA PHE A 104 0.30 0.46 12.66
C PHE A 104 1.61 0.45 11.89
N SER A 105 2.18 -0.75 11.69
CA SER A 105 3.42 -0.89 10.92
C SER A 105 3.22 -0.47 9.46
N SER A 106 2.06 -0.76 8.86
CA SER A 106 1.72 -0.39 7.48
C SER A 106 1.58 1.12 7.27
N ALA A 107 1.14 1.85 8.29
CA ALA A 107 1.11 3.32 8.24
C ALA A 107 2.51 3.95 8.14
N LEU A 108 3.57 3.22 8.52
CA LEU A 108 4.95 3.72 8.56
C LEU A 108 5.87 3.10 7.50
N LEU A 109 5.67 1.81 7.14
CA LEU A 109 6.63 1.02 6.37
C LEU A 109 6.12 0.59 4.98
N MET A 110 5.03 1.10 4.51
CA MET A 110 4.33 0.68 3.30
C MET A 110 3.75 -0.76 3.38
N ASN A 111 2.56 -0.93 2.86
CA ASN A 111 1.83 -2.19 2.87
C ASN A 111 2.57 -3.32 2.13
N ASP A 112 3.24 -3.05 1.01
CA ASP A 112 3.94 -4.06 0.22
C ASP A 112 5.14 -4.66 0.98
N THR A 113 5.91 -3.82 1.69
CA THR A 113 7.00 -4.30 2.56
C THR A 113 6.47 -5.24 3.64
N LEU A 114 5.35 -4.88 4.26
CA LEU A 114 4.75 -5.72 5.29
C LEU A 114 4.08 -6.98 4.73
N ALA A 115 3.59 -6.96 3.49
CA ALA A 115 3.12 -8.16 2.80
C ALA A 115 4.25 -9.20 2.66
N ILE A 116 5.45 -8.75 2.27
CA ILE A 116 6.62 -9.63 2.11
C ILE A 116 7.04 -10.25 3.45
N VAL A 117 7.19 -9.42 4.48
CA VAL A 117 7.75 -9.85 5.77
C VAL A 117 6.71 -10.47 6.69
N GLY A 118 5.51 -9.89 6.68
CA GLY A 118 4.42 -10.34 7.54
C GLY A 118 3.92 -11.74 7.19
N THR A 119 3.94 -12.11 5.91
CA THR A 119 3.41 -13.41 5.45
C THR A 119 4.14 -14.60 6.11
N PRO A 120 5.47 -14.75 6.01
CA PRO A 120 6.15 -15.86 6.67
C PRO A 120 6.04 -15.77 8.19
N LEU A 121 5.99 -14.55 8.76
CA LEU A 121 5.80 -14.35 10.19
C LEU A 121 4.45 -14.90 10.68
N VAL A 122 3.35 -14.50 10.05
CA VAL A 122 2.00 -14.92 10.47
C VAL A 122 1.78 -16.41 10.23
N LEU A 123 2.37 -16.99 9.17
CA LEU A 123 2.33 -18.43 8.93
C LEU A 123 3.12 -19.21 9.98
N ARG A 124 4.29 -18.72 10.38
CA ARG A 124 5.06 -19.31 11.47
C ARG A 124 4.26 -19.29 12.77
N LEU A 125 3.64 -18.15 13.12
CA LEU A 125 2.77 -18.05 14.32
C LEU A 125 1.59 -19.03 14.22
N ALA A 126 0.98 -19.19 13.04
CA ALA A 126 -0.09 -20.17 12.84
C ALA A 126 0.37 -21.60 13.12
N LEU A 127 1.54 -21.99 12.61
CA LEU A 127 2.12 -23.32 12.80
C LEU A 127 2.52 -23.55 14.26
N GLU A 128 3.21 -22.61 14.90
CA GLU A 128 3.65 -22.73 16.32
C GLU A 128 2.47 -22.90 17.27
N HIS A 129 1.33 -22.25 16.98
CA HIS A 129 0.16 -22.27 17.85
C HIS A 129 -0.97 -23.19 17.37
N LYS A 130 -0.76 -23.95 16.28
CA LYS A 130 -1.75 -24.84 15.67
C LYS A 130 -3.07 -24.14 15.33
N LEU A 131 -2.97 -22.91 14.84
CA LEU A 131 -4.10 -22.08 14.41
C LEU A 131 -4.17 -22.00 12.89
N SER A 132 -5.31 -21.54 12.35
CA SER A 132 -5.52 -21.43 10.91
C SER A 132 -4.58 -20.43 10.26
N GLY A 133 -3.71 -20.90 9.34
CA GLY A 133 -2.86 -20.03 8.52
C GLY A 133 -3.69 -19.09 7.64
N LYS A 134 -4.86 -19.53 7.13
CA LYS A 134 -5.76 -18.73 6.33
C LYS A 134 -6.32 -17.55 7.11
N MET A 135 -6.71 -17.77 8.38
CA MET A 135 -7.17 -16.71 9.27
C MET A 135 -6.10 -15.61 9.39
N PHE A 136 -4.85 -15.99 9.61
CA PHE A 136 -3.78 -15.01 9.82
C PHE A 136 -3.35 -14.33 8.51
N LEU A 137 -3.40 -15.03 7.37
CA LEU A 137 -3.18 -14.40 6.06
C LEU A 137 -4.24 -13.34 5.75
N LEU A 138 -5.52 -13.61 6.01
CA LEU A 138 -6.61 -12.65 5.88
C LEU A 138 -6.43 -11.48 6.86
N THR A 139 -6.08 -11.78 8.12
CA THR A 139 -5.83 -10.75 9.12
C THR A 139 -4.72 -9.81 8.67
N LEU A 140 -3.61 -10.34 8.15
CA LEU A 140 -2.49 -9.56 7.63
C LEU A 140 -2.94 -8.69 6.45
N ALA A 141 -3.62 -9.28 5.46
CA ALA A 141 -4.07 -8.59 4.26
C ALA A 141 -4.97 -7.39 4.59
N TYR A 142 -5.99 -7.61 5.43
CA TYR A 142 -6.91 -6.53 5.83
C TYR A 142 -6.22 -5.49 6.74
N ALA A 143 -5.33 -5.95 7.64
CA ALA A 143 -4.61 -5.06 8.54
C ALA A 143 -3.72 -4.07 7.79
N ILE A 144 -2.88 -4.57 6.86
CA ILE A 144 -1.95 -3.70 6.12
C ILE A 144 -2.68 -2.77 5.16
N THR A 145 -3.80 -3.23 4.57
CA THR A 145 -4.66 -2.38 3.74
C THR A 145 -5.29 -1.27 4.56
N LEU A 146 -5.99 -1.60 5.65
CA LEU A 146 -6.65 -0.61 6.51
C LEU A 146 -5.65 0.35 7.14
N GLY A 147 -4.55 -0.16 7.68
CA GLY A 147 -3.54 0.67 8.36
C GLY A 147 -2.87 1.67 7.41
N SER A 148 -2.65 1.29 6.15
CA SER A 148 -2.05 2.18 5.15
C SER A 148 -2.94 3.36 4.76
N VAL A 149 -4.27 3.28 4.95
CA VAL A 149 -5.22 4.36 4.58
C VAL A 149 -4.91 5.66 5.30
N MET A 150 -4.60 5.60 6.60
CA MET A 150 -4.45 6.80 7.45
C MET A 150 -3.08 7.49 7.35
N SER A 151 -2.24 7.09 6.41
CA SER A 151 -0.88 7.62 6.26
C SER A 151 -0.56 7.97 4.80
N PRO A 152 0.06 9.14 4.55
CA PRO A 152 0.51 9.52 3.20
C PRO A 152 1.63 8.62 2.66
N ILE A 153 2.32 7.87 3.53
CA ILE A 153 3.42 6.96 3.16
C ILE A 153 3.06 5.49 3.34
N GLY A 154 1.82 5.18 3.72
CA GLY A 154 1.36 3.82 3.99
C GLY A 154 1.25 2.95 2.73
N ASN A 155 1.03 3.57 1.58
CA ASN A 155 0.97 2.92 0.28
C ASN A 155 1.31 3.91 -0.85
N PRO A 156 1.66 3.42 -2.05
CA PRO A 156 2.09 4.28 -3.14
C PRO A 156 1.00 5.24 -3.66
N GLN A 157 -0.27 4.85 -3.68
CA GLN A 157 -1.35 5.73 -4.12
C GLN A 157 -1.58 6.91 -3.18
N ASN A 158 -1.47 6.71 -1.87
CA ASN A 158 -1.53 7.80 -0.89
C ASN A 158 -0.34 8.75 -1.04
N LEU A 159 0.84 8.20 -1.37
CA LEU A 159 2.01 9.00 -1.67
C LEU A 159 1.76 9.93 -2.87
N LEU A 160 1.16 9.42 -3.96
CA LEU A 160 0.77 10.23 -5.12
C LEU A 160 -0.16 11.38 -4.71
N ILE A 161 -1.20 11.09 -3.93
CA ILE A 161 -2.11 12.12 -3.44
C ILE A 161 -1.36 13.16 -2.59
N ALA A 162 -0.49 12.71 -1.70
CA ALA A 162 0.25 13.59 -0.79
C ALA A 162 1.28 14.48 -1.49
N THR A 163 1.81 14.07 -2.64
CA THR A 163 2.84 14.80 -3.38
C THR A 163 2.27 15.70 -4.47
N HIS A 164 1.12 15.33 -5.08
CA HIS A 164 0.54 16.07 -6.21
C HIS A 164 -0.63 17.00 -5.84
N ALA A 165 -1.27 16.79 -4.69
CA ALA A 165 -2.47 17.54 -4.31
C ALA A 165 -2.18 18.84 -3.53
N ASP A 166 -0.95 19.35 -3.55
CA ASP A 166 -0.51 20.55 -2.82
C ASP A 166 -0.99 20.60 -1.35
N LEU A 167 -1.06 19.42 -0.71
CA LEU A 167 -1.44 19.30 0.69
C LEU A 167 -0.35 19.88 1.60
N PRO A 168 -0.59 21.00 2.30
CA PRO A 168 0.46 21.66 3.10
C PRO A 168 0.93 20.81 4.29
N ALA A 169 0.06 19.93 4.79
CA ALA A 169 0.29 19.12 5.98
C ALA A 169 -0.17 17.65 5.75
N PRO A 170 0.41 16.88 4.81
CA PRO A 170 -0.14 15.60 4.40
C PRO A 170 -0.31 14.61 5.56
N PHE A 171 0.65 14.49 6.49
CA PHE A 171 0.51 13.60 7.65
C PHE A 171 -0.65 13.99 8.56
N GLN A 172 -0.82 15.29 8.81
CA GLN A 172 -1.89 15.78 9.67
C GLN A 172 -3.25 15.60 9.00
N THR A 173 -3.36 15.93 7.70
CA THR A 173 -4.59 15.78 6.92
C THR A 173 -5.04 14.32 6.86
N PHE A 174 -4.16 13.42 6.46
CA PHE A 174 -4.47 11.99 6.44
C PHE A 174 -4.86 11.46 7.81
N PHE A 175 -4.10 11.79 8.85
CA PHE A 175 -4.38 11.31 10.19
C PHE A 175 -5.71 11.85 10.73
N LYS A 176 -5.97 13.14 10.63
CA LYS A 176 -7.22 13.76 11.12
C LYS A 176 -8.45 13.21 10.39
N ALA A 177 -8.36 13.06 9.07
CA ALA A 177 -9.48 12.59 8.27
C ALA A 177 -9.72 11.08 8.39
N LEU A 178 -8.67 10.26 8.48
CA LEU A 178 -8.77 8.84 8.24
C LEU A 178 -8.44 7.95 9.45
N ALA A 179 -7.81 8.48 10.52
CA ALA A 179 -7.42 7.65 11.66
C ALA A 179 -8.63 7.06 12.40
N VAL A 180 -9.64 7.87 12.69
CA VAL A 180 -10.83 7.42 13.43
C VAL A 180 -11.60 6.36 12.65
N PRO A 181 -12.01 6.59 11.39
CA PRO A 181 -12.70 5.57 10.61
C PRO A 181 -11.83 4.32 10.37
N THR A 182 -10.49 4.46 10.28
CA THR A 182 -9.58 3.31 10.22
C THR A 182 -9.65 2.47 11.50
N LEU A 183 -9.62 3.08 12.67
CA LEU A 183 -9.74 2.36 13.95
C LEU A 183 -11.08 1.64 14.07
N ILE A 184 -12.19 2.29 13.68
CA ILE A 184 -13.51 1.66 13.65
C ILE A 184 -13.49 0.45 12.70
N ASN A 185 -12.92 0.59 11.51
CA ASN A 185 -12.80 -0.48 10.52
C ASN A 185 -11.94 -1.64 11.01
N LEU A 186 -10.85 -1.40 11.75
CA LEU A 186 -10.04 -2.43 12.38
C LEU A 186 -10.84 -3.21 13.43
N ILE A 187 -11.65 -2.52 14.26
CA ILE A 187 -12.52 -3.18 15.24
C ILE A 187 -13.56 -4.05 14.53
N VAL A 188 -14.20 -3.54 13.48
CA VAL A 188 -15.17 -4.30 12.68
C VAL A 188 -14.50 -5.53 12.05
N THR A 189 -13.30 -5.37 11.50
CA THR A 189 -12.52 -6.48 10.93
C THR A 189 -12.20 -7.54 11.98
N TYR A 190 -11.79 -7.13 13.18
CA TYR A 190 -11.58 -8.05 14.30
C TYR A 190 -12.84 -8.82 14.65
N LEU A 191 -13.97 -8.14 14.80
CA LEU A 191 -15.24 -8.77 15.16
C LEU A 191 -15.71 -9.76 14.07
N LEU A 192 -15.58 -9.39 12.82
CA LEU A 192 -15.92 -10.25 11.68
C LEU A 192 -15.03 -11.49 11.63
N LEU A 193 -13.71 -11.34 11.69
CA LEU A 193 -12.78 -12.47 11.67
C LEU A 193 -12.96 -13.38 12.90
N ARG A 194 -13.21 -12.81 14.08
CA ARG A 194 -13.53 -13.57 15.30
C ARG A 194 -14.83 -14.35 15.15
N TRP A 195 -15.83 -13.81 14.48
CA TRP A 195 -17.10 -14.50 14.24
C TRP A 195 -16.94 -15.62 13.21
N VAL A 196 -16.24 -15.37 12.10
CA VAL A 196 -16.00 -16.36 11.03
C VAL A 196 -15.16 -17.55 11.54
N TYR A 197 -14.13 -17.27 12.31
CA TYR A 197 -13.19 -18.27 12.82
C TYR A 197 -13.41 -18.62 14.30
N ARG A 198 -14.66 -18.51 14.78
CA ARG A 198 -15.01 -18.71 16.18
C ARG A 198 -14.53 -20.05 16.78
N ASP A 199 -14.44 -21.09 15.97
CA ASP A 199 -14.05 -22.43 16.42
C ASP A 199 -12.54 -22.51 16.75
N GLU A 200 -11.69 -21.67 16.12
CA GLU A 200 -10.28 -21.53 16.43
C GLU A 200 -10.03 -20.98 17.85
N PHE A 201 -10.98 -20.25 18.40
CA PHE A 201 -10.87 -19.60 19.71
C PHE A 201 -11.46 -20.43 20.86
N ARG A 202 -12.12 -21.55 20.57
CA ARG A 202 -12.75 -22.40 21.60
C ARG A 202 -11.76 -23.33 22.31
N ASN A 203 -10.70 -23.73 21.62
CA ASN A 203 -9.73 -24.73 22.09
C ASN A 203 -8.47 -24.09 22.71
N GLY A 204 -8.66 -23.05 23.52
CA GLY A 204 -7.63 -22.16 24.05
C GLY A 204 -6.50 -22.80 24.87
N LEU A 205 -5.55 -23.46 24.23
CA LEU A 205 -4.27 -23.76 24.84
C LEU A 205 -3.47 -22.47 25.03
N PRO A 206 -2.76 -22.30 26.14
CA PRO A 206 -1.87 -21.15 26.32
C PRO A 206 -0.80 -21.12 25.23
N LEU A 207 -0.63 -19.96 24.58
CA LEU A 207 0.37 -19.80 23.55
C LEU A 207 1.77 -19.70 24.19
N THR A 208 2.73 -20.42 23.60
CA THR A 208 4.15 -20.35 23.99
C THR A 208 4.94 -19.84 22.76
N HIS A 209 5.83 -18.88 22.99
CA HIS A 209 6.61 -18.27 21.90
C HIS A 209 8.07 -18.64 21.98
N ASN A 210 8.65 -19.10 20.88
CA ASN A 210 10.06 -19.38 20.78
C ASN A 210 10.85 -18.10 20.53
N PRO A 211 11.98 -17.87 21.22
CA PRO A 211 12.83 -16.70 20.98
C PRO A 211 13.30 -16.63 19.53
N VAL A 212 13.21 -15.43 18.94
CA VAL A 212 13.73 -15.14 17.60
C VAL A 212 14.93 -14.21 17.75
N GLY A 213 16.11 -14.67 17.29
CA GLY A 213 17.32 -13.87 17.24
C GLY A 213 17.36 -12.98 15.99
N LEU A 214 18.28 -12.02 16.00
CA LEU A 214 18.62 -11.23 14.81
C LEU A 214 19.43 -12.11 13.85
N LEU A 215 19.17 -11.99 12.54
CA LEU A 215 19.93 -12.67 11.50
C LEU A 215 21.30 -12.02 11.31
N ASP A 216 21.32 -10.69 11.27
CA ASP A 216 22.50 -9.86 11.17
C ASP A 216 22.39 -8.69 12.18
N PRO A 217 23.08 -8.76 13.34
CA PRO A 217 23.00 -7.74 14.39
C PRO A 217 23.52 -6.37 13.96
N GLU A 218 24.57 -6.31 13.14
CA GLU A 218 25.13 -5.04 12.66
C GLU A 218 24.19 -4.36 11.67
N LEU A 219 23.64 -5.12 10.73
CA LEU A 219 22.62 -4.61 9.80
C LEU A 219 21.35 -4.22 10.54
N ALA A 220 20.95 -4.95 11.59
CA ALA A 220 19.80 -4.63 12.43
C ALA A 220 20.00 -3.31 13.20
N LYS A 221 21.21 -3.02 13.63
CA LYS A 221 21.56 -1.73 14.25
C LYS A 221 21.36 -0.58 13.24
N LEU A 222 21.83 -0.75 12.01
CA LEU A 222 21.63 0.24 10.94
C LEU A 222 20.16 0.40 10.59
N GLY A 223 19.40 -0.70 10.46
CA GLY A 223 17.95 -0.68 10.24
C GLY A 223 17.19 0.04 11.34
N ARG A 224 17.60 -0.16 12.61
CA ARG A 224 17.03 0.57 13.74
C ARG A 224 17.31 2.06 13.66
N ILE A 225 18.54 2.46 13.30
CA ILE A 225 18.89 3.88 13.09
C ILE A 225 18.02 4.46 11.96
N SER A 226 17.89 3.76 10.82
CA SER A 226 17.04 4.17 9.72
C SER A 226 15.57 4.38 10.15
N LEU A 227 15.04 3.48 10.96
CA LEU A 227 13.66 3.60 11.46
C LEU A 227 13.51 4.80 12.41
N PHE A 228 14.48 5.05 13.30
CA PHE A 228 14.45 6.23 14.16
C PHE A 228 14.60 7.54 13.37
N LEU A 229 15.47 7.57 12.34
CA LEU A 229 15.58 8.72 11.43
C LEU A 229 14.26 8.96 10.69
N LEU A 230 13.64 7.92 10.14
CA LEU A 230 12.35 8.01 9.45
C LEU A 230 11.29 8.64 10.37
N ILE A 231 11.08 8.06 11.55
CA ILE A 231 10.09 8.55 12.52
C ILE A 231 10.43 9.97 13.00
N GLY A 232 11.70 10.21 13.34
CA GLY A 232 12.17 11.53 13.80
C GLY A 232 11.95 12.63 12.76
N LEU A 233 12.30 12.38 11.49
CA LEU A 233 12.10 13.34 10.41
C LEU A 233 10.61 13.58 10.09
N ILE A 234 9.75 12.55 10.22
CA ILE A 234 8.29 12.72 10.12
C ILE A 234 7.79 13.65 11.25
N ILE A 235 8.24 13.44 12.49
CA ILE A 235 7.88 14.29 13.63
C ILE A 235 8.37 15.72 13.39
N VAL A 236 9.63 15.90 12.94
CA VAL A 236 10.18 17.23 12.60
C VAL A 236 9.34 17.91 11.52
N LYS A 237 8.95 17.19 10.44
CA LYS A 237 8.07 17.74 9.41
C LYS A 237 6.73 18.19 9.98
N ILE A 238 6.09 17.38 10.83
CA ILE A 238 4.81 17.74 11.48
C ILE A 238 4.96 19.00 12.34
N ILE A 239 6.04 19.11 13.11
CA ILE A 239 6.32 20.28 13.95
C ILE A 239 6.56 21.52 13.10
N LEU A 240 7.39 21.43 12.04
CA LEU A 240 7.68 22.55 11.14
C LEU A 240 6.41 23.09 10.48
N VAL A 241 5.51 22.20 10.03
CA VAL A 241 4.21 22.61 9.48
C VAL A 241 3.34 23.26 10.56
N GLY A 242 3.29 22.73 11.78
CA GLY A 242 2.53 23.30 12.90
C GLY A 242 3.04 24.69 13.35
N LEU A 243 4.35 24.93 13.18
CA LEU A 243 4.99 26.22 13.46
C LEU A 243 4.95 27.20 12.27
N HIS A 244 4.27 26.86 11.17
CA HIS A 244 4.22 27.64 9.93
C HIS A 244 5.64 28.02 9.41
N SER A 245 6.60 27.11 9.60
CA SER A 245 8.00 27.32 9.17
C SER A 245 8.09 27.40 7.64
N PRO A 246 8.94 28.29 7.09
CA PRO A 246 9.20 28.35 5.66
C PRO A 246 10.01 27.12 5.14
N ILE A 247 10.56 26.31 6.05
CA ILE A 247 11.33 25.12 5.70
C ILE A 247 10.40 23.99 5.32
N GLN A 248 10.42 23.63 4.04
CA GLN A 248 9.65 22.49 3.52
C GLN A 248 10.54 21.26 3.35
N ILE A 249 10.27 20.21 4.13
CA ILE A 249 10.92 18.91 3.97
C ILE A 249 10.03 18.03 3.09
N LYS A 250 10.53 17.65 1.90
CA LYS A 250 9.82 16.71 1.02
C LYS A 250 9.86 15.28 1.60
N LEU A 251 8.86 14.46 1.24
CA LEU A 251 8.81 13.07 1.65
C LEU A 251 10.00 12.26 1.10
N SER A 252 10.45 12.59 -0.12
CA SER A 252 11.65 12.02 -0.74
C SER A 252 12.90 12.25 0.10
N HIS A 253 13.09 13.45 0.65
CA HIS A 253 14.23 13.75 1.53
C HIS A 253 14.20 12.90 2.80
N ILE A 254 13.03 12.74 3.42
CA ILE A 254 12.85 11.90 4.62
C ILE A 254 13.28 10.45 4.34
N ALA A 255 12.77 9.88 3.24
CA ALA A 255 13.07 8.50 2.87
C ALA A 255 14.55 8.29 2.52
N LEU A 256 15.15 9.21 1.74
CA LEU A 256 16.56 9.13 1.36
C LEU A 256 17.49 9.27 2.58
N ILE A 257 17.25 10.24 3.47
CA ILE A 257 18.05 10.41 4.69
C ILE A 257 17.94 9.16 5.58
N ALA A 258 16.74 8.59 5.73
CA ALA A 258 16.57 7.35 6.47
C ALA A 258 17.28 6.15 5.81
N ALA A 259 17.48 6.16 4.49
CA ALA A 259 18.19 5.13 3.75
C ALA A 259 19.74 5.26 3.79
N LEU A 260 20.29 6.42 4.20
CA LEU A 260 21.74 6.64 4.21
C LEU A 260 22.52 5.66 5.11
N PRO A 261 22.11 5.35 6.36
CA PRO A 261 22.89 4.48 7.22
C PRO A 261 23.23 3.11 6.60
N PRO A 262 22.27 2.33 6.07
CA PRO A 262 22.60 1.04 5.46
C PRO A 262 23.41 1.16 4.16
N ILE A 263 23.22 2.23 3.38
CA ILE A 263 23.94 2.42 2.12
C ILE A 263 25.40 2.85 2.35
N LEU A 264 25.64 3.70 3.34
CA LEU A 264 26.98 4.23 3.60
C LEU A 264 27.81 3.31 4.49
N LEU A 265 27.18 2.69 5.50
CA LEU A 265 27.89 2.00 6.58
C LEU A 265 27.84 0.48 6.49
N SER A 266 26.89 -0.12 5.72
CA SER A 266 26.79 -1.57 5.64
C SER A 266 27.81 -2.16 4.64
N PRO A 267 28.55 -3.19 5.03
CA PRO A 267 29.33 -4.00 4.09
C PRO A 267 28.46 -4.70 3.05
N ALA A 268 27.21 -5.02 3.42
CA ALA A 268 26.23 -5.70 2.56
C ALA A 268 25.47 -4.75 1.61
N ARG A 269 25.84 -3.47 1.50
CA ARG A 269 25.14 -2.45 0.69
C ARG A 269 24.82 -2.89 -0.74
N LEU A 270 25.76 -3.55 -1.43
CA LEU A 270 25.54 -4.03 -2.79
C LEU A 270 24.51 -5.16 -2.85
N HIS A 271 24.49 -6.04 -1.85
CA HIS A 271 23.48 -7.09 -1.73
C HIS A 271 22.10 -6.48 -1.47
N LEU A 272 21.99 -5.49 -0.58
CA LEU A 272 20.76 -4.77 -0.32
C LEU A 272 20.22 -4.12 -1.60
N LEU A 273 21.06 -3.39 -2.34
CA LEU A 273 20.66 -2.76 -3.60
C LEU A 273 20.22 -3.75 -4.67
N LYS A 274 20.88 -4.91 -4.78
CA LYS A 274 20.48 -5.96 -5.73
C LYS A 274 19.16 -6.63 -5.37
N SER A 275 18.81 -6.67 -4.09
CA SER A 275 17.58 -7.30 -3.59
C SER A 275 16.39 -6.34 -3.47
N LEU A 276 16.54 -5.08 -3.89
CA LEU A 276 15.42 -4.12 -3.95
C LEU A 276 14.38 -4.56 -4.98
N ASP A 277 13.16 -4.12 -4.78
CA ASP A 277 12.08 -4.31 -5.73
C ASP A 277 12.17 -3.31 -6.91
N TRP A 278 13.13 -3.56 -7.79
CA TRP A 278 13.31 -2.80 -9.03
C TRP A 278 12.10 -2.91 -9.96
N ALA A 279 11.38 -4.02 -9.90
CA ALA A 279 10.19 -4.24 -10.71
C ALA A 279 9.11 -3.21 -10.41
N THR A 280 8.90 -2.89 -9.13
CA THR A 280 7.97 -1.84 -8.73
C THR A 280 8.44 -0.45 -9.17
N LEU A 281 9.73 -0.13 -9.09
CA LEU A 281 10.24 1.15 -9.59
C LEU A 281 10.04 1.31 -11.11
N VAL A 282 10.33 0.27 -11.89
CA VAL A 282 10.07 0.26 -13.35
C VAL A 282 8.58 0.40 -13.64
N PHE A 283 7.72 -0.27 -12.87
CA PHE A 283 6.26 -0.14 -12.98
C PHE A 283 5.81 1.32 -12.79
N PHE A 284 6.29 2.01 -11.76
CA PHE A 284 5.91 3.41 -11.51
C PHE A 284 6.40 4.36 -12.61
N ALA A 285 7.66 4.24 -13.02
CA ALA A 285 8.19 5.06 -14.12
C ALA A 285 7.38 4.87 -15.41
N ALA A 286 7.10 3.62 -15.78
CA ALA A 286 6.30 3.30 -16.96
C ALA A 286 4.84 3.78 -16.83
N MET A 287 4.26 3.69 -15.63
CA MET A 287 2.92 4.19 -15.34
C MET A 287 2.84 5.70 -15.56
N PHE A 288 3.79 6.47 -15.05
CA PHE A 288 3.81 7.93 -15.26
C PHE A 288 3.84 8.28 -16.75
N VAL A 289 4.66 7.60 -17.54
CA VAL A 289 4.76 7.83 -18.99
C VAL A 289 3.43 7.51 -19.69
N LEU A 290 2.86 6.33 -19.41
CA LEU A 290 1.63 5.89 -20.06
C LEU A 290 0.43 6.76 -19.67
N THR A 291 0.29 7.13 -18.38
CA THR A 291 -0.79 8.01 -17.93
C THR A 291 -0.67 9.42 -18.49
N ALA A 292 0.55 9.97 -18.59
CA ALA A 292 0.79 11.27 -19.23
C ALA A 292 0.44 11.26 -20.71
N SER A 293 0.80 10.19 -21.44
CA SER A 293 0.41 10.01 -22.84
C SER A 293 -1.12 10.04 -23.02
N VAL A 294 -1.86 9.33 -22.16
CA VAL A 294 -3.33 9.34 -22.18
C VAL A 294 -3.89 10.72 -21.84
N TRP A 295 -3.31 11.38 -20.82
CA TRP A 295 -3.77 12.70 -20.40
C TRP A 295 -3.61 13.77 -21.48
N GLN A 296 -2.52 13.71 -22.26
CA GLN A 296 -2.28 14.63 -23.40
C GLN A 296 -3.30 14.50 -24.54
N THR A 297 -4.05 13.38 -24.60
CA THR A 297 -5.11 13.22 -25.64
C THR A 297 -6.32 14.12 -25.44
N GLY A 298 -6.56 14.64 -24.22
CA GLY A 298 -7.74 15.42 -23.86
C GLY A 298 -9.05 14.63 -23.76
N ILE A 299 -9.06 13.35 -24.13
CA ILE A 299 -10.30 12.54 -24.20
C ILE A 299 -10.88 12.28 -22.82
N MET A 300 -10.01 12.06 -21.82
CA MET A 300 -10.48 11.86 -20.45
C MET A 300 -11.22 13.09 -19.92
N GLN A 301 -10.72 14.28 -20.19
CA GLN A 301 -11.31 15.54 -19.80
C GLN A 301 -12.68 15.74 -20.47
N GLN A 302 -12.77 15.50 -21.79
CA GLN A 302 -14.02 15.61 -22.53
C GLN A 302 -15.09 14.63 -22.03
N GLN A 303 -14.71 13.38 -21.73
CA GLN A 303 -15.66 12.39 -21.23
C GLN A 303 -16.21 12.72 -19.84
N VAL A 304 -15.39 13.34 -18.99
CA VAL A 304 -15.84 13.80 -17.67
C VAL A 304 -16.82 14.96 -17.78
N ASP A 305 -16.53 15.93 -18.66
CA ASP A 305 -17.41 17.07 -18.88
C ASP A 305 -18.77 16.63 -19.47
N ASP A 306 -18.80 15.56 -20.26
CA ASP A 306 -20.02 14.98 -20.86
C ASP A 306 -20.84 14.13 -19.85
N LEU A 307 -20.24 13.66 -18.74
CA LEU A 307 -20.94 12.92 -17.72
C LEU A 307 -21.76 13.89 -16.84
N ALA A 308 -23.09 13.72 -16.83
CA ALA A 308 -24.01 14.48 -15.96
C ALA A 308 -23.86 14.15 -14.46
N ILE A 309 -22.81 13.41 -14.08
CA ILE A 309 -22.52 12.99 -12.70
C ILE A 309 -21.36 13.81 -12.19
N ASP A 310 -21.54 14.48 -11.06
CA ASP A 310 -20.45 15.14 -10.37
C ASP A 310 -19.50 14.10 -9.75
N LEU A 311 -18.39 13.87 -10.46
CA LEU A 311 -17.34 12.91 -10.06
C LEU A 311 -16.47 13.43 -8.90
N THR A 312 -16.69 14.66 -8.42
CA THR A 312 -15.90 15.27 -7.34
C THR A 312 -16.49 15.06 -5.96
N THR A 313 -17.71 14.52 -5.87
CA THR A 313 -18.37 14.24 -4.60
C THR A 313 -17.75 13.04 -3.88
N VAL A 314 -17.67 13.10 -2.56
CA VAL A 314 -17.13 12.01 -1.71
C VAL A 314 -17.72 10.63 -2.06
N PRO A 315 -19.06 10.45 -2.16
CA PRO A 315 -19.61 9.12 -2.51
C PRO A 315 -19.25 8.65 -3.92
N ALA A 316 -19.23 9.55 -4.91
CA ALA A 316 -18.87 9.21 -6.28
C ALA A 316 -17.39 8.79 -6.36
N ILE A 317 -16.49 9.57 -5.75
CA ILE A 317 -15.06 9.26 -5.68
C ILE A 317 -14.85 7.88 -5.05
N MET A 318 -15.45 7.62 -3.89
CA MET A 318 -15.27 6.36 -3.17
C MET A 318 -15.80 5.15 -3.95
N LEU A 319 -17.00 5.27 -4.54
CA LEU A 319 -17.60 4.19 -5.31
C LEU A 319 -16.80 3.88 -6.57
N LEU A 320 -16.43 4.93 -7.32
CA LEU A 320 -15.67 4.77 -8.56
C LEU A 320 -14.26 4.25 -8.28
N SER A 321 -13.56 4.82 -7.30
CA SER A 321 -12.21 4.38 -6.98
C SER A 321 -12.19 2.95 -6.47
N ALA A 322 -13.12 2.54 -5.61
CA ALA A 322 -13.22 1.16 -5.16
C ALA A 322 -13.56 0.17 -6.28
N SER A 323 -14.47 0.54 -7.18
CA SER A 323 -14.91 -0.33 -8.29
C SER A 323 -13.84 -0.45 -9.38
N LEU A 324 -13.30 0.67 -9.84
CA LEU A 324 -12.32 0.70 -10.92
C LEU A 324 -10.96 0.13 -10.50
N SER A 325 -10.58 0.26 -9.22
CA SER A 325 -9.34 -0.35 -8.70
C SER A 325 -9.35 -1.89 -8.81
N GLN A 326 -10.52 -2.53 -8.89
CA GLN A 326 -10.59 -3.98 -9.13
C GLN A 326 -10.10 -4.36 -10.53
N LEU A 327 -10.21 -3.44 -11.48
CA LEU A 327 -9.85 -3.66 -12.89
C LEU A 327 -8.43 -3.19 -13.20
N VAL A 328 -8.06 -1.99 -12.71
CA VAL A 328 -6.84 -1.31 -13.15
C VAL A 328 -5.75 -1.23 -12.08
N SER A 329 -6.01 -1.70 -10.85
CA SER A 329 -5.16 -1.53 -9.67
C SER A 329 -5.17 -0.09 -9.10
N ASN A 330 -4.84 0.04 -7.80
CA ASN A 330 -5.04 1.27 -7.03
C ASN A 330 -4.21 2.45 -7.55
N VAL A 331 -2.94 2.22 -7.83
CA VAL A 331 -1.99 3.28 -8.17
C VAL A 331 -2.27 3.92 -9.53
N PRO A 332 -2.45 3.15 -10.62
CA PRO A 332 -2.81 3.71 -11.92
C PRO A 332 -4.16 4.44 -11.89
N LEU A 333 -5.12 3.94 -11.11
CA LEU A 333 -6.39 4.63 -10.94
C LEU A 333 -6.18 6.01 -10.33
N VAL A 334 -5.45 6.10 -9.22
CA VAL A 334 -5.19 7.37 -8.55
C VAL A 334 -4.42 8.33 -9.45
N ALA A 335 -3.43 7.85 -10.20
CA ALA A 335 -2.68 8.66 -11.15
C ALA A 335 -3.56 9.27 -12.25
N LEU A 336 -4.62 8.56 -12.69
CA LEU A 336 -5.59 9.04 -13.67
C LEU A 336 -6.66 9.95 -13.06
N TYR A 337 -7.10 9.67 -11.83
CA TYR A 337 -8.21 10.37 -11.21
C TYR A 337 -7.80 11.66 -10.49
N LEU A 338 -6.59 11.67 -9.89
CA LEU A 338 -6.09 12.81 -9.12
C LEU A 338 -6.06 14.14 -9.92
N PRO A 339 -5.62 14.19 -11.20
CA PRO A 339 -5.65 15.41 -11.99
C PRO A 339 -7.06 15.98 -12.23
N MET A 340 -8.12 15.17 -12.06
CA MET A 340 -9.51 15.62 -12.18
C MET A 340 -10.00 16.32 -10.90
N LEU A 341 -9.27 16.18 -9.79
CA LEU A 341 -9.59 16.74 -8.48
C LEU A 341 -8.77 17.99 -8.12
N THR A 342 -8.27 18.74 -9.11
CA THR A 342 -7.31 19.87 -8.91
C THR A 342 -7.86 21.08 -8.16
N GLN A 343 -9.18 21.19 -7.95
CA GLN A 343 -9.81 22.29 -7.20
C GLN A 343 -10.75 21.79 -6.10
N THR A 344 -10.54 20.56 -5.63
CA THR A 344 -11.41 19.92 -4.65
C THR A 344 -10.90 20.12 -3.22
N ASP A 345 -11.79 19.92 -2.27
CA ASP A 345 -11.49 19.97 -0.84
C ASP A 345 -10.65 18.77 -0.36
N ALA A 346 -10.14 18.87 0.86
CA ALA A 346 -9.38 17.78 1.46
C ALA A 346 -10.22 16.51 1.65
N ALA A 347 -11.54 16.61 1.83
CA ALA A 347 -12.42 15.46 2.00
C ALA A 347 -12.48 14.61 0.72
N SER A 348 -12.54 15.23 -0.46
CA SER A 348 -12.51 14.56 -1.76
C SER A 348 -11.19 13.82 -2.00
N LEU A 349 -10.06 14.43 -1.66
CA LEU A 349 -8.75 13.77 -1.74
C LEU A 349 -8.64 12.59 -0.78
N MET A 350 -9.17 12.73 0.44
CA MET A 350 -9.18 11.66 1.43
C MET A 350 -10.18 10.54 1.04
N ALA A 351 -11.26 10.89 0.35
CA ALA A 351 -12.17 9.91 -0.25
C ALA A 351 -11.49 9.07 -1.34
N LEU A 352 -10.66 9.69 -2.18
CA LEU A 352 -9.86 8.99 -3.17
C LEU A 352 -8.82 8.07 -2.50
N ALA A 353 -8.14 8.55 -1.46
CA ALA A 353 -7.18 7.77 -0.69
C ALA A 353 -7.84 6.54 -0.03
N ALA A 354 -8.99 6.74 0.63
CA ALA A 354 -9.73 5.67 1.28
C ALA A 354 -10.32 4.69 0.27
N GLY A 355 -11.06 5.17 -0.73
CA GLY A 355 -11.74 4.34 -1.71
C GLY A 355 -10.80 3.47 -2.52
N SER A 356 -9.72 4.05 -3.06
CA SER A 356 -8.71 3.29 -3.82
C SER A 356 -7.97 2.27 -2.96
N THR A 357 -7.70 2.58 -1.70
CA THR A 357 -6.99 1.65 -0.80
C THR A 357 -7.91 0.52 -0.34
N ILE A 358 -9.15 0.83 0.09
CA ILE A 358 -10.13 -0.17 0.56
C ILE A 358 -10.55 -1.13 -0.56
N ALA A 359 -10.42 -0.73 -1.81
CA ALA A 359 -10.56 -1.62 -2.96
C ALA A 359 -9.81 -2.96 -2.78
N GLY A 360 -8.63 -2.92 -2.16
CA GLY A 360 -7.84 -4.10 -1.84
C GLY A 360 -8.49 -5.09 -0.89
N ASN A 361 -9.50 -4.68 -0.11
CA ASN A 361 -10.21 -5.58 0.80
C ASN A 361 -11.28 -6.42 0.09
N PHE A 362 -11.78 -6.02 -1.08
CA PHE A 362 -12.84 -6.75 -1.79
C PHE A 362 -12.35 -8.07 -2.41
N LEU A 363 -11.29 -7.97 -3.21
CA LEU A 363 -10.75 -9.09 -3.96
C LEU A 363 -9.22 -9.13 -3.84
N ILE A 364 -8.64 -10.32 -3.99
CA ILE A 364 -7.19 -10.51 -3.97
C ILE A 364 -6.49 -9.59 -4.99
N LEU A 365 -7.07 -9.47 -6.19
CA LEU A 365 -6.51 -8.68 -7.28
C LEU A 365 -6.64 -7.17 -7.08
N GLY A 366 -7.47 -6.74 -6.14
CA GLY A 366 -7.71 -5.33 -5.83
C GLY A 366 -6.50 -4.61 -5.23
N ALA A 367 -5.49 -5.32 -4.72
CA ALA A 367 -4.24 -4.72 -4.25
C ALA A 367 -3.03 -5.60 -4.56
N ALA A 368 -1.91 -4.96 -4.92
CA ALA A 368 -0.64 -5.65 -5.17
C ALA A 368 -0.14 -6.38 -3.92
N SER A 369 -0.29 -5.79 -2.73
CA SER A 369 0.08 -6.38 -1.45
C SER A 369 -0.60 -7.73 -1.19
N ASN A 370 -1.87 -7.91 -1.56
CA ASN A 370 -2.57 -9.20 -1.42
C ASN A 370 -1.95 -10.29 -2.30
N VAL A 371 -1.56 -9.92 -3.52
CA VAL A 371 -0.87 -10.86 -4.43
C VAL A 371 0.49 -11.26 -3.88
N ILE A 372 1.23 -10.30 -3.32
CA ILE A 372 2.50 -10.55 -2.64
C ILE A 372 2.29 -11.53 -1.49
N ILE A 373 1.28 -11.31 -0.65
CA ILE A 373 0.93 -12.23 0.46
C ILE A 373 0.72 -13.65 -0.06
N ILE A 374 -0.08 -13.82 -1.12
CA ILE A 374 -0.37 -15.16 -1.67
C ILE A 374 0.87 -15.80 -2.25
N GLN A 375 1.66 -15.09 -3.06
CA GLN A 375 2.89 -15.60 -3.62
C GLN A 375 3.90 -16.04 -2.55
N HIS A 376 4.01 -15.28 -1.46
CA HIS A 376 4.86 -15.65 -0.32
C HIS A 376 4.27 -16.82 0.47
N ALA A 377 2.95 -16.88 0.64
CA ALA A 377 2.30 -18.00 1.31
C ALA A 377 2.50 -19.32 0.54
N GLU A 378 2.37 -19.31 -0.79
CA GLU A 378 2.60 -20.48 -1.65
C GLU A 378 4.03 -21.02 -1.53
N LYS A 379 5.03 -20.13 -1.42
CA LYS A 379 6.43 -20.55 -1.17
C LYS A 379 6.61 -21.28 0.18
N HIS A 380 5.70 -21.07 1.12
CA HIS A 380 5.69 -21.72 2.44
C HIS A 380 4.66 -22.85 2.55
N GLY A 381 4.13 -23.32 1.41
CA GLY A 381 3.17 -24.44 1.36
C GLY A 381 1.76 -24.08 1.84
N ALA A 382 1.44 -22.78 1.98
CA ALA A 382 0.12 -22.30 2.35
C ALA A 382 -0.47 -21.50 1.18
N THR A 383 -1.80 -21.48 1.07
CA THR A 383 -2.48 -20.66 0.06
C THR A 383 -3.81 -20.13 0.59
N LEU A 384 -4.26 -19.04 -0.02
CA LEU A 384 -5.57 -18.44 0.21
C LEU A 384 -6.30 -18.35 -1.12
N GLY A 385 -7.43 -19.06 -1.24
CA GLY A 385 -8.22 -19.11 -2.46
C GLY A 385 -8.95 -17.79 -2.73
N PHE A 386 -9.18 -17.51 -4.03
CA PHE A 386 -9.92 -16.32 -4.46
C PHE A 386 -11.31 -16.21 -3.79
N PHE A 387 -12.08 -17.30 -3.80
CA PHE A 387 -13.42 -17.31 -3.19
C PHE A 387 -13.39 -17.24 -1.67
N GLU A 388 -12.35 -17.79 -1.03
CA GLU A 388 -12.17 -17.68 0.43
C GLU A 388 -11.93 -16.24 0.85
N PHE A 389 -11.11 -15.52 0.10
CA PHE A 389 -10.86 -14.09 0.31
C PHE A 389 -12.13 -13.27 0.04
N ALA A 390 -12.76 -13.46 -1.13
CA ALA A 390 -13.93 -12.71 -1.57
C ALA A 390 -15.14 -12.87 -0.63
N ARG A 391 -15.36 -14.08 -0.10
CA ARG A 391 -16.47 -14.38 0.83
C ARG A 391 -16.44 -13.47 2.08
N ILE A 392 -15.24 -13.15 2.59
CA ILE A 392 -15.07 -12.28 3.75
C ILE A 392 -14.80 -10.85 3.30
N GLY A 393 -14.00 -10.69 2.26
CA GLY A 393 -13.55 -9.39 1.75
C GLY A 393 -14.65 -8.53 1.18
N ILE A 394 -15.60 -9.11 0.42
CA ILE A 394 -16.70 -8.33 -0.18
C ILE A 394 -17.58 -7.68 0.90
N PRO A 395 -18.18 -8.41 1.86
CA PRO A 395 -18.97 -7.77 2.90
C PRO A 395 -18.14 -6.80 3.77
N LEU A 396 -16.88 -7.16 4.08
CA LEU A 396 -15.99 -6.28 4.83
C LEU A 396 -15.72 -5.00 4.06
N GLY A 397 -15.38 -5.08 2.78
CA GLY A 397 -15.08 -3.92 1.93
C GLY A 397 -16.25 -2.95 1.84
N PHE A 398 -17.49 -3.45 1.69
CA PHE A 398 -18.67 -2.59 1.72
C PHE A 398 -18.86 -1.89 3.06
N ILE A 399 -18.69 -2.60 4.19
CA ILE A 399 -18.78 -1.99 5.52
C ILE A 399 -17.67 -0.94 5.69
N ASN A 400 -16.45 -1.25 5.27
CA ASN A 400 -15.34 -0.30 5.34
C ASN A 400 -15.64 0.98 4.54
N LEU A 401 -16.11 0.85 3.30
CA LEU A 401 -16.47 2.02 2.48
C LEU A 401 -17.58 2.85 3.12
N LEU A 402 -18.62 2.22 3.65
CA LEU A 402 -19.73 2.91 4.34
C LEU A 402 -19.23 3.70 5.56
N ILE A 403 -18.32 3.14 6.35
CA ILE A 403 -17.75 3.82 7.52
C ILE A 403 -16.91 5.04 7.09
N TYR A 404 -16.05 4.91 6.08
CA TYR A 404 -15.28 6.04 5.57
C TYR A 404 -16.16 7.10 4.93
N TRP A 405 -17.15 6.68 4.12
CA TRP A 405 -18.11 7.58 3.51
C TRP A 405 -18.89 8.39 4.57
N ALA A 406 -19.49 7.71 5.55
CA ALA A 406 -20.24 8.37 6.62
C ALA A 406 -19.35 9.33 7.40
N TRP A 407 -18.11 8.92 7.72
CA TRP A 407 -17.17 9.76 8.43
C TRP A 407 -16.79 11.01 7.64
N LEU A 408 -16.37 10.86 6.38
CA LEU A 408 -15.94 11.99 5.55
C LEU A 408 -17.09 12.94 5.19
N SER A 409 -18.30 12.41 5.01
CA SER A 409 -19.46 13.24 4.65
C SER A 409 -20.11 13.98 5.82
N TYR A 410 -20.02 13.46 7.04
CA TYR A 410 -20.80 14.01 8.17
C TYR A 410 -19.97 14.56 9.32
N TRP A 411 -18.71 14.15 9.49
CA TRP A 411 -17.87 14.55 10.62
C TRP A 411 -16.58 15.25 10.24
N TYR A 412 -16.12 15.11 9.02
CA TYR A 412 -14.87 15.72 8.58
C TYR A 412 -15.06 17.02 7.79
N ASN A 413 -16.24 17.25 7.22
CA ASN A 413 -16.61 18.49 6.52
C ASN A 413 -16.90 19.64 7.50
#